data_884fb2d239e1cfcc12e9ce32d819b5e7
#
_entry.id   884fb2d239e1cfcc12e9ce32d819b5e7
#
_cell.length_a   1.000
_cell.length_b   1.000
_cell.length_c   1.000
_cell.angle_alpha   90.00
_cell.angle_beta   90.00
_cell.angle_gamma   90.00
#
_symmetry.space_group_name_H-M   'P 1'
#
loop_
_entity.id
_entity.type
_entity.pdbx_description
1 polymer ?
#
loop_
_entity_poly.entity_id
_entity_poly.type
_entity_poly.pdbx_seq_one_letter_code
_entity_poly.pdbx_strand_id
1 'polypeptide(L)' 'MDLDAEPGVERVYQPVEVHFGDGTWALGRISGWWQDAAGRRWCRLRVARSGRPARWEPFDPARVVLLPAGGV' A
#
# COMPACT_ATOMS: atom_id res chain seq x y z
N MET A 1 23.95 -0.74 6.23
CA MET A 1 23.08 0.22 5.55
C MET A 1 21.65 -0.12 5.82
N ASP A 2 20.86 0.85 6.16
CA ASP A 2 19.45 0.65 6.45
C ASP A 2 18.64 0.79 5.15
N LEU A 3 18.14 -0.32 4.63
CA LEU A 3 17.38 -0.32 3.39
C LEU A 3 16.01 0.34 3.56
N ASP A 4 15.58 0.56 4.79
CA ASP A 4 14.30 1.19 5.07
C ASP A 4 14.40 2.71 5.15
N ALA A 5 15.61 3.25 5.07
CA ALA A 5 15.85 4.69 5.17
C ALA A 5 15.88 5.35 3.78
N GLU A 6 15.01 4.91 2.89
CA GLU A 6 14.92 5.51 1.56
C GLU A 6 14.43 6.96 1.67
N PRO A 7 15.13 7.93 1.02
CA PRO A 7 14.68 9.31 1.08
C PRO A 7 13.26 9.48 0.54
N GLY A 8 12.45 10.23 1.27
CA GLY A 8 11.09 10.53 0.85
C GLY A 8 10.08 9.43 1.10
N VAL A 9 10.50 8.30 1.62
CA VAL A 9 9.58 7.19 1.93
C VAL A 9 9.16 7.27 3.38
N GLU A 10 7.84 7.32 3.60
CA GLU A 10 7.26 7.22 4.93
C GLU A 10 6.92 5.75 5.19
N ARG A 11 7.55 5.15 6.18
CA ARG A 11 7.27 3.77 6.57
C ARG A 11 6.02 3.73 7.43
N VAL A 12 5.11 2.81 7.07
CA VAL A 12 3.83 2.67 7.78
C VAL A 12 3.46 1.21 7.91
N TYR A 13 2.48 0.95 8.74
CA TYR A 13 1.77 -0.32 8.77
C TYR A 13 0.29 0.01 8.59
N GLN A 14 -0.19 -0.08 7.35
CA GLN A 14 -1.55 0.29 7.01
C GLN A 14 -2.29 -0.89 6.41
N PRO A 15 -3.19 -1.53 7.15
CA PRO A 15 -4.04 -2.58 6.58
C PRO A 15 -5.01 -1.97 5.59
N VAL A 16 -5.28 -2.70 4.53
CA VAL A 16 -6.16 -2.24 3.45
C VAL A 16 -7.02 -3.37 2.93
N GLU A 17 -8.07 -2.98 2.22
CA GLU A 17 -8.91 -3.86 1.43
C GLU A 17 -8.70 -3.48 -0.02
N VAL A 18 -8.28 -4.44 -0.85
CA VAL A 18 -8.01 -4.22 -2.26
C VAL A 18 -9.15 -4.79 -3.08
N HIS A 19 -9.77 -3.96 -3.90
CA HIS A 19 -10.90 -4.35 -4.74
C HIS A 19 -10.45 -4.58 -6.17
N PHE A 20 -10.93 -5.65 -6.77
CA PHE A 20 -10.60 -6.02 -8.14
C PHE A 20 -11.78 -5.72 -9.06
N GLY A 21 -11.50 -5.55 -10.34
CA GLY A 21 -12.53 -5.17 -11.31
C GLY A 21 -13.64 -6.20 -11.49
N ASP A 22 -13.44 -7.43 -11.03
CA ASP A 22 -14.43 -8.50 -11.13
C ASP A 22 -15.39 -8.58 -9.94
N GLY A 23 -15.32 -7.61 -9.03
CA GLY A 23 -16.14 -7.58 -7.83
C GLY A 23 -15.58 -8.34 -6.64
N THR A 24 -14.45 -9.00 -6.79
CA THR A 24 -13.79 -9.66 -5.66
C THR A 24 -12.88 -8.68 -4.94
N TRP A 25 -12.45 -9.03 -3.73
CA TRP A 25 -11.56 -8.23 -2.94
C TRP A 25 -10.65 -9.12 -2.09
N ALA A 26 -9.57 -8.54 -1.58
CA ALA A 26 -8.64 -9.25 -0.71
C ALA A 26 -8.05 -8.26 0.30
N LEU A 27 -7.60 -8.79 1.42
CA LEU A 27 -6.85 -7.99 2.39
C LEU A 27 -5.44 -7.78 1.88
N GLY A 28 -4.87 -6.65 2.26
CA GLY A 28 -3.50 -6.31 1.93
C GLY A 28 -2.92 -5.39 2.98
N ARG A 29 -1.70 -4.93 2.75
CA ARG A 29 -1.02 -4.04 3.66
C ARG A 29 -0.14 -3.08 2.88
N ILE A 30 -0.25 -1.80 3.21
CA ILE A 30 0.68 -0.78 2.74
C ILE A 30 1.79 -0.65 3.77
N SER A 31 3.04 -0.75 3.32
CA SER A 31 4.23 -0.64 4.17
C SER A 31 5.02 0.64 3.93
N GLY A 32 4.65 1.43 2.95
CA GLY A 32 5.31 2.69 2.69
C GLY A 32 4.50 3.59 1.78
N TRP A 33 4.72 4.89 1.95
CA TRP A 33 4.16 5.93 1.10
C TRP A 33 5.28 6.75 0.49
N TRP A 34 5.09 7.18 -0.74
CA TRP A 34 6.02 8.05 -1.44
C TRP A 34 5.24 8.97 -2.37
N GLN A 35 5.69 10.20 -2.46
CA GLN A 35 5.10 11.18 -3.37
C GLN A 35 6.16 11.59 -4.38
N ASP A 36 5.85 11.48 -5.66
CA ASP A 36 6.80 11.83 -6.71
C ASP A 36 6.82 13.35 -6.97
N ALA A 37 7.70 13.76 -7.88
CA ALA A 37 7.87 15.16 -8.19
C ALA A 37 6.62 15.83 -8.77
N ALA A 38 5.73 15.03 -9.36
CA ALA A 38 4.47 15.53 -9.89
C ALA A 38 3.36 15.60 -8.83
N GLY A 39 3.66 15.21 -7.58
CA GLY A 39 2.69 15.20 -6.51
C GLY A 39 1.85 13.94 -6.46
N ARG A 40 2.16 12.94 -7.29
CA ARG A 40 1.42 11.69 -7.30
C ARG A 40 1.83 10.80 -6.14
N ARG A 41 0.85 10.24 -5.45
CA ARG A 41 1.09 9.35 -4.33
C ARG A 41 1.28 7.91 -4.77
N TRP A 42 2.30 7.27 -4.21
CA TRP A 42 2.61 5.86 -4.44
C TRP A 42 2.55 5.12 -3.12
N CYS A 43 2.14 3.87 -3.17
CA CYS A 43 2.13 3.02 -1.98
C CYS A 43 2.88 1.73 -2.28
N ARG A 44 3.58 1.23 -1.27
CA ARG A 44 4.20 -0.09 -1.34
C ARG A 44 3.18 -1.09 -0.79
N LEU A 45 2.57 -1.85 -1.68
CA LEU A 45 1.41 -2.67 -1.38
C LEU A 45 1.72 -4.15 -1.54
N ARG A 46 1.33 -4.93 -0.55
CA ARG A 46 1.33 -6.38 -0.63
C ARG A 46 -0.10 -6.88 -0.47
N VAL A 47 -0.55 -7.70 -1.42
CA VAL A 47 -1.87 -8.35 -1.33
C VAL A 47 -1.69 -9.73 -0.73
N ALA A 48 -2.42 -10.00 0.34
CA ALA A 48 -2.17 -11.20 1.15
C ALA A 48 -2.27 -12.49 0.36
N ARG A 49 -3.26 -12.61 -0.51
CA ARG A 49 -3.49 -13.86 -1.23
C ARG A 49 -2.60 -14.03 -2.46
N SER A 50 -1.86 -13.01 -2.83
CA SER A 50 -1.07 -13.07 -4.06
C SER A 50 0.18 -13.93 -3.94
N GLY A 51 0.69 -14.07 -2.72
CA GLY A 51 1.96 -14.75 -2.48
C GLY A 51 3.17 -14.00 -3.01
N ARG A 52 2.99 -12.79 -3.50
CA ARG A 52 4.07 -11.98 -4.06
C ARG A 52 4.57 -10.98 -3.03
N PRO A 53 5.83 -10.53 -3.15
CA PRO A 53 6.33 -9.48 -2.28
C PRO A 53 5.61 -8.16 -2.54
N ALA A 54 5.74 -7.24 -1.59
CA ALA A 54 5.21 -5.89 -1.75
C ALA A 54 5.89 -5.19 -2.92
N ARG A 55 5.14 -4.34 -3.60
CA ARG A 55 5.68 -3.55 -4.70
C ARG A 55 5.06 -2.16 -4.71
N TRP A 56 5.77 -1.23 -5.32
CA TRP A 56 5.29 0.13 -5.46
C TRP A 56 4.28 0.24 -6.58
N GLU A 57 3.18 0.94 -6.30
CA GLU A 57 2.18 1.25 -7.32
C GLU A 57 1.49 2.57 -6.98
N PRO A 58 0.91 3.26 -7.97
CA PRO A 58 0.16 4.47 -7.69
C PRO A 58 -1.01 4.15 -6.77
N PHE A 59 -1.22 5.00 -5.77
CA PHE A 59 -2.35 4.82 -4.87
C PHE A 59 -3.65 5.20 -5.57
N ASP A 60 -4.59 4.26 -5.60
CA ASP A 60 -5.91 4.47 -6.18
C ASP A 60 -6.97 4.26 -5.10
N PRO A 61 -7.54 5.35 -4.56
CA PRO A 61 -8.54 5.22 -3.50
C PRO A 61 -9.83 4.54 -3.93
N ALA A 62 -10.07 4.41 -5.24
CA ALA A 62 -11.23 3.65 -5.73
C ALA A 62 -11.03 2.16 -5.61
N ARG A 63 -9.78 1.70 -5.55
CA ARG A 63 -9.45 0.28 -5.44
C ARG A 63 -8.97 -0.13 -4.06
N VAL A 64 -8.32 0.76 -3.35
CA VAL A 64 -7.64 0.44 -2.09
C VAL A 64 -8.30 1.23 -0.97
N VAL A 65 -8.97 0.51 -0.09
CA VAL A 65 -9.67 1.11 1.05
C VAL A 65 -8.79 0.97 2.29
N LEU A 66 -8.46 2.08 2.91
CA LEU A 66 -7.66 2.07 4.13
C LEU A 66 -8.53 1.62 5.29
N LEU A 67 -8.07 0.60 6.01
CA LEU A 67 -8.78 0.08 7.17
C LEU A 67 -8.22 0.69 8.46
N PRO A 68 -9.00 0.72 9.54
CA PRO A 68 -8.49 1.23 10.81
C PRO A 68 -7.28 0.43 11.25
N ALA A 69 -6.18 1.12 11.54
CA ALA A 69 -4.97 0.50 12.04
C ALA A 69 -5.09 0.37 13.55
N GLY A 70 -4.45 -0.67 14.07
CA GLY A 70 -4.45 -0.90 15.50
C GLY A 70 -5.74 -1.46 16.03
N GLY A 71 -6.68 -1.64 15.20
CA GLY A 71 -7.87 -2.47 15.45
C GLY A 71 -8.45 -2.48 16.81
N VAL A 72 -8.16 -1.62 17.51
CA VAL A 72 -8.66 -1.77 18.82
C VAL A 72 -9.90 -1.57 19.17
#